data_fb2f55b73cc69529e25d1a1572ff55a0
#
_entry.id   fb2f55b73cc69529e25d1a1572ff55a0
#
_cell.length_a   1.000
_cell.length_b   1.000
_cell.length_c   1.000
_cell.angle_alpha   90.00
_cell.angle_beta   90.00
_cell.angle_gamma   90.00
#
_symmetry.space_group_name_H-M   'P 1'
#
loop_
_entity.id
_entity.type
_entity.pdbx_description
1 polymer ?
#
loop_
_entity_poly.entity_id
_entity_poly.type
_entity_poly.pdbx_seq_one_letter_code
_entity_poly.pdbx_strand_id
1 'polypeptide(L)'
;MAPPGKTEEEDVVLGQLVQVILDDIWWLLAIAVTIVAIAGVYCFIAKPTYKADAYVRVEESDNNSQALTQTQTGAMISSGQTSLPTDAEIAMIQSRGVVGPVVRDGKLDFSVMPKTFPLLGSFAAHFATPGVPSRPWLGLNNYAWGGEQAEVDSVEVDPALEGKQMVMTALSDTSYELRDPNGKLLLRGETGQTEQGGGVTILVNKLVARPG
;
A
#
# COMPACT_ATOMS: atom_id res chain seq x y z
N MET A 1 -18.22 66.03 -33.85
CA MET A 1 -17.43 65.01 -34.55
C MET A 1 -17.19 63.89 -33.53
N ALA A 2 -18.05 62.89 -33.53
CA ALA A 2 -18.00 61.77 -32.61
C ALA A 2 -17.10 60.67 -33.19
N PRO A 3 -16.28 59.97 -32.38
CA PRO A 3 -15.44 58.88 -32.92
C PRO A 3 -16.30 57.66 -33.23
N PRO A 4 -16.07 56.96 -34.34
CA PRO A 4 -16.82 55.77 -34.68
C PRO A 4 -16.45 54.59 -33.88
N GLY A 5 -17.48 53.92 -33.40
CA GLY A 5 -17.74 52.54 -33.07
C GLY A 5 -16.58 51.56 -32.90
N LYS A 6 -16.20 51.37 -31.60
CA LYS A 6 -15.41 50.17 -31.18
C LYS A 6 -16.30 48.94 -30.89
N THR A 7 -17.63 49.11 -30.89
CA THR A 7 -18.56 48.03 -30.52
C THR A 7 -18.92 47.09 -31.66
N GLU A 8 -18.90 47.55 -32.92
CA GLU A 8 -19.26 46.66 -34.06
C GLU A 8 -18.19 45.66 -34.44
N GLU A 9 -16.91 46.00 -34.28
CA GLU A 9 -15.81 45.06 -34.55
C GLU A 9 -15.72 43.95 -33.50
N GLU A 10 -15.98 44.25 -32.24
CA GLU A 10 -15.97 43.25 -31.15
C GLU A 10 -17.15 42.27 -31.27
N ASP A 11 -18.31 42.72 -31.65
CA ASP A 11 -19.51 41.88 -31.84
C ASP A 11 -19.37 40.95 -33.02
N VAL A 12 -18.70 41.39 -34.10
CA VAL A 12 -18.42 40.56 -35.29
C VAL A 12 -17.41 39.48 -34.95
N VAL A 13 -16.36 39.77 -34.16
CA VAL A 13 -15.36 38.82 -33.72
C VAL A 13 -15.96 37.78 -32.78
N LEU A 14 -16.81 38.15 -31.85
CA LEU A 14 -17.54 37.25 -30.97
C LEU A 14 -18.48 36.32 -31.74
N GLY A 15 -19.23 36.84 -32.72
CA GLY A 15 -20.12 36.05 -33.57
C GLY A 15 -19.35 34.99 -34.41
N GLN A 16 -18.23 35.39 -34.96
CA GLN A 16 -17.35 34.46 -35.73
C GLN A 16 -16.74 33.36 -34.83
N LEU A 17 -16.31 33.71 -33.61
CA LEU A 17 -15.81 32.74 -32.63
C LEU A 17 -16.88 31.72 -32.24
N VAL A 18 -18.10 32.19 -31.98
CA VAL A 18 -19.23 31.30 -31.65
C VAL A 18 -19.57 30.38 -32.83
N GLN A 19 -19.51 30.88 -34.05
CA GLN A 19 -19.80 30.08 -35.24
C GLN A 19 -18.73 29.00 -35.48
N VAL A 20 -17.45 29.29 -35.31
CA VAL A 20 -16.36 28.31 -35.36
C VAL A 20 -16.49 27.24 -34.29
N ILE A 21 -16.89 27.64 -33.05
CA ILE A 21 -17.13 26.68 -31.97
C ILE A 21 -18.32 25.76 -32.27
N LEU A 22 -19.38 26.30 -32.89
CA LEU A 22 -20.56 25.52 -33.25
C LEU A 22 -20.30 24.56 -34.41
N ASP A 23 -19.49 24.95 -35.38
CA ASP A 23 -19.12 24.12 -36.51
C ASP A 23 -18.25 22.93 -36.09
N ASP A 24 -17.36 23.13 -35.11
CA ASP A 24 -16.47 22.08 -34.57
C ASP A 24 -16.97 21.43 -33.28
N ILE A 25 -18.22 21.66 -32.87
CA ILE A 25 -18.77 21.18 -31.60
C ILE A 25 -18.70 19.65 -31.47
N TRP A 26 -18.82 18.92 -32.59
CA TRP A 26 -18.69 17.47 -32.61
C TRP A 26 -17.28 17.01 -32.26
N TRP A 27 -16.27 17.70 -32.76
CA TRP A 27 -14.88 17.43 -32.43
C TRP A 27 -14.54 17.75 -30.98
N LEU A 28 -15.02 18.89 -30.48
CA LEU A 28 -14.86 19.29 -29.08
C LEU A 28 -15.54 18.30 -28.14
N LEU A 29 -16.74 17.86 -28.50
CA LEU A 29 -17.50 16.88 -27.71
C LEU A 29 -16.80 15.50 -27.72
N ALA A 30 -16.28 15.08 -28.86
CA ALA A 30 -15.53 13.84 -28.98
C ALA A 30 -14.27 13.85 -28.11
N ILE A 31 -13.52 14.95 -28.11
CA ILE A 31 -12.34 15.13 -27.25
C ILE A 31 -12.74 15.12 -25.78
N ALA A 32 -13.77 15.85 -25.41
CA ALA A 32 -14.26 15.90 -24.03
C ALA A 32 -14.69 14.52 -23.53
N VAL A 33 -15.47 13.78 -24.32
CA VAL A 33 -15.88 12.41 -23.99
C VAL A 33 -14.67 11.48 -23.87
N THR A 34 -13.68 11.62 -24.73
CA THR A 34 -12.46 10.81 -24.67
C THR A 34 -11.68 11.07 -23.37
N ILE A 35 -11.53 12.34 -22.98
CA ILE A 35 -10.86 12.71 -21.72
C ILE A 35 -11.61 12.14 -20.51
N VAL A 36 -12.94 12.27 -20.48
CA VAL A 36 -13.77 11.73 -19.40
C VAL A 36 -13.67 10.21 -19.36
N ALA A 37 -13.68 9.54 -20.51
CA ALA A 37 -13.53 8.10 -20.57
C ALA A 37 -12.18 7.63 -20.04
N ILE A 38 -11.09 8.31 -20.45
CA ILE A 38 -9.73 8.01 -19.94
C ILE A 38 -9.65 8.23 -18.43
N ALA A 39 -10.18 9.34 -17.93
CA ALA A 39 -10.22 9.64 -16.50
C ALA A 39 -11.04 8.60 -15.72
N GLY A 40 -12.20 8.18 -16.25
CA GLY A 40 -13.03 7.15 -15.66
C GLY A 40 -12.31 5.80 -15.58
N VAL A 41 -11.65 5.38 -16.65
CA VAL A 41 -10.84 4.17 -16.69
C VAL A 41 -9.68 4.26 -15.69
N TYR A 42 -9.01 5.40 -15.60
CA TYR A 42 -7.94 5.62 -14.64
C TYR A 42 -8.45 5.51 -13.19
N CYS A 43 -9.55 6.16 -12.84
CA CYS A 43 -10.15 6.07 -11.50
C CYS A 43 -10.55 4.64 -11.13
N PHE A 44 -10.98 3.85 -12.10
CA PHE A 44 -11.38 2.46 -11.88
C PHE A 44 -10.18 1.53 -11.66
N ILE A 45 -9.04 1.82 -12.31
CA ILE A 45 -7.79 1.02 -12.19
C ILE A 45 -6.96 1.45 -10.98
N ALA A 46 -7.06 2.71 -10.55
CA ALA A 46 -6.27 3.26 -9.45
C ALA A 46 -6.55 2.49 -8.15
N LYS A 47 -5.48 1.93 -7.54
CA LYS A 47 -5.59 1.26 -6.25
C LYS A 47 -5.86 2.28 -5.16
N PRO A 48 -6.90 2.10 -4.33
CA PRO A 48 -7.14 2.99 -3.20
C PRO A 48 -5.99 2.90 -2.21
N THR A 49 -5.42 4.02 -1.85
CA THR A 49 -4.39 4.11 -0.80
C THR A 49 -5.03 4.67 0.44
N TYR A 50 -5.04 3.90 1.51
CA TYR A 50 -5.57 4.32 2.80
C TYR A 50 -4.43 4.74 3.71
N LYS A 51 -4.63 5.85 4.42
CA LYS A 51 -3.74 6.30 5.50
C LYS A 51 -4.53 6.22 6.80
N ALA A 52 -3.99 5.50 7.77
CA ALA A 52 -4.56 5.41 9.10
C ALA A 52 -3.65 6.15 10.08
N ASP A 53 -4.22 7.07 10.84
CA ASP A 53 -3.53 7.78 11.93
C ASP A 53 -4.20 7.38 13.24
N ALA A 54 -3.41 6.98 14.22
CA ALA A 54 -3.88 6.65 15.57
C ALA A 54 -3.37 7.68 16.56
N TYR A 55 -4.26 8.19 17.41
CA TYR A 55 -3.91 9.08 18.50
C TYR A 55 -4.01 8.31 19.82
N VAL A 56 -2.90 8.23 20.53
CA VAL A 56 -2.86 7.65 21.89
C VAL A 56 -2.82 8.79 22.89
N ARG A 57 -3.81 8.86 23.75
CA ARG A 57 -3.82 9.77 24.89
C ARG A 57 -3.34 9.02 26.11
N VAL A 58 -2.26 9.46 26.67
CA VAL A 58 -1.80 8.98 27.97
C VAL A 58 -2.55 9.78 29.03
N GLU A 59 -3.35 9.13 29.84
CA GLU A 59 -3.98 9.76 31.01
C GLU A 59 -3.08 9.50 32.22
N GLU A 60 -2.61 10.58 32.84
CA GLU A 60 -1.92 10.49 34.10
C GLU A 60 -2.94 10.00 35.14
N SER A 61 -2.69 8.82 35.71
CA SER A 61 -3.47 8.33 36.83
C SER A 61 -3.07 9.11 38.09
N ASP A 62 -3.94 10.03 38.53
CA ASP A 62 -3.75 10.88 39.71
C ASP A 62 -3.42 10.11 41.00
N ASN A 63 -3.58 8.79 40.97
CA ASN A 63 -3.30 7.95 42.15
C ASN A 63 -1.81 7.73 42.43
N ASN A 64 -0.91 8.01 41.47
CA ASN A 64 0.52 7.77 41.67
C ASN A 64 1.29 9.04 42.10
N SER A 65 0.70 10.22 41.92
CA SER A 65 1.31 11.49 42.32
C SER A 65 1.35 11.70 43.85
N GLN A 66 0.41 11.09 44.61
CA GLN A 66 0.42 11.19 46.05
C GLN A 66 1.49 10.30 46.73
N ALA A 67 1.90 9.20 46.12
CA ALA A 67 2.92 8.30 46.70
C ALA A 67 4.34 8.87 46.53
N LEU A 68 4.58 9.70 45.51
CA LEU A 68 5.91 10.30 45.23
C LEU A 68 6.17 11.57 46.02
N THR A 69 5.13 12.24 46.53
CA THR A 69 5.24 13.48 47.32
C THR A 69 5.66 13.23 48.77
N GLN A 70 5.54 11.99 49.30
CA GLN A 70 5.92 11.67 50.67
C GLN A 70 7.38 11.25 50.87
N THR A 71 8.14 11.08 49.77
CA THR A 71 9.56 10.75 49.87
C THR A 71 10.38 12.03 49.70
N GLN A 72 11.36 12.23 50.54
CA GLN A 72 12.23 13.41 50.63
C GLN A 72 12.94 13.79 49.32
N THR A 73 12.79 12.99 48.26
CA THR A 73 13.25 13.22 46.86
C THR A 73 12.27 14.08 46.07
N GLY A 74 11.02 14.22 46.52
CA GLY A 74 9.97 14.99 45.84
C GLY A 74 10.20 16.52 45.84
N ALA A 75 11.08 17.03 46.75
CA ALA A 75 11.39 18.46 46.83
C ALA A 75 12.25 18.96 45.66
N MET A 76 12.91 18.07 44.92
CA MET A 76 13.71 18.45 43.74
C MET A 76 12.89 18.43 42.43
N ILE A 77 11.73 17.78 42.41
CA ILE A 77 10.86 17.66 41.22
C ILE A 77 9.94 18.88 41.08
N SER A 78 9.71 19.62 42.20
CA SER A 78 8.84 20.81 42.19
C SER A 78 9.48 22.07 41.57
N SER A 79 10.74 22.03 41.19
CA SER A 79 11.42 23.15 40.53
C SER A 79 11.38 23.06 38.99
N GLY A 80 10.20 22.95 38.41
CA GLY A 80 9.96 23.47 37.04
C GLY A 80 10.31 22.57 35.85
N GLN A 81 10.48 21.25 36.00
CA GLN A 81 10.60 20.33 34.86
C GLN A 81 9.58 19.19 34.95
N THR A 82 8.34 19.54 34.67
CA THR A 82 7.19 18.63 34.70
C THR A 82 6.95 17.95 33.35
N SER A 83 7.99 17.60 32.60
CA SER A 83 7.86 16.90 31.32
C SER A 83 8.37 15.45 31.33
N LEU A 84 8.79 14.93 32.48
CA LEU A 84 9.43 13.63 32.58
C LEU A 84 8.50 12.39 32.53
N PRO A 85 7.25 12.39 33.02
CA PRO A 85 6.43 11.19 32.95
C PRO A 85 6.02 10.81 31.51
N THR A 86 5.54 11.79 30.75
CA THR A 86 5.01 11.57 29.39
C THR A 86 6.07 11.15 28.39
N ASP A 87 7.26 11.77 28.46
CA ASP A 87 8.38 11.41 27.57
C ASP A 87 8.91 9.99 27.88
N ALA A 88 8.94 9.62 29.17
CA ALA A 88 9.31 8.25 29.56
C ALA A 88 8.28 7.21 29.10
N GLU A 89 7.00 7.51 29.17
CA GLU A 89 5.93 6.65 28.68
C GLU A 89 5.96 6.51 27.16
N ILE A 90 6.18 7.60 26.45
CA ILE A 90 6.36 7.57 24.98
C ILE A 90 7.58 6.71 24.61
N ALA A 91 8.70 6.87 25.31
CA ALA A 91 9.90 6.05 25.08
C ALA A 91 9.64 4.56 25.39
N MET A 92 8.83 4.27 26.40
CA MET A 92 8.45 2.90 26.76
C MET A 92 7.54 2.28 25.66
N ILE A 93 6.56 3.02 25.15
CA ILE A 93 5.70 2.59 24.03
C ILE A 93 6.53 2.34 22.78
N GLN A 94 7.53 3.17 22.49
CA GLN A 94 8.43 3.03 21.35
C GLN A 94 9.50 1.95 21.55
N SER A 95 9.59 1.36 22.74
CA SER A 95 10.59 0.35 23.01
C SER A 95 10.37 -0.92 22.17
N ARG A 96 11.46 -1.58 21.79
CA ARG A 96 11.41 -2.86 21.06
C ARG A 96 10.64 -3.95 21.84
N GLY A 97 10.59 -3.86 23.16
CA GLY A 97 9.87 -4.81 24.01
C GLY A 97 8.36 -4.75 23.82
N VAL A 98 7.82 -3.56 23.52
CA VAL A 98 6.39 -3.34 23.28
C VAL A 98 6.04 -3.46 21.79
N VAL A 99 6.82 -2.80 20.94
CA VAL A 99 6.58 -2.79 19.50
C VAL A 99 6.86 -4.14 18.83
N GLY A 100 7.90 -4.86 19.29
CA GLY A 100 8.31 -6.12 18.68
C GLY A 100 7.23 -7.21 18.65
N PRO A 101 6.56 -7.51 19.76
CA PRO A 101 5.41 -8.43 19.75
C PRO A 101 4.28 -7.98 18.83
N VAL A 102 3.90 -6.70 18.88
CA VAL A 102 2.82 -6.14 18.03
C VAL A 102 3.13 -6.28 16.54
N VAL A 103 4.38 -6.02 16.14
CA VAL A 103 4.82 -6.17 14.75
C VAL A 103 4.73 -7.63 14.32
N ARG A 104 5.16 -8.57 15.16
CA ARG A 104 5.08 -10.01 14.87
C ARG A 104 3.65 -10.53 14.85
N ASP A 105 2.85 -10.20 15.84
CA ASP A 105 1.46 -10.65 15.92
C ASP A 105 0.61 -10.06 14.80
N GLY A 106 0.91 -8.81 14.40
CA GLY A 106 0.29 -8.14 13.28
C GLY A 106 0.87 -8.51 11.91
N LYS A 107 1.93 -9.36 11.86
CA LYS A 107 2.65 -9.72 10.62
C LYS A 107 3.04 -8.48 9.79
N LEU A 108 3.51 -7.42 10.48
CA LEU A 108 3.84 -6.13 9.87
C LEU A 108 5.29 -6.06 9.38
N ASP A 109 6.08 -7.07 9.68
CA ASP A 109 7.49 -7.23 9.31
C ASP A 109 7.70 -7.68 7.87
N PHE A 110 6.66 -8.24 7.23
CA PHE A 110 6.69 -8.62 5.82
C PHE A 110 5.38 -8.30 5.12
N SER A 111 5.45 -8.18 3.79
CA SER A 111 4.28 -7.95 2.94
C SER A 111 4.31 -8.89 1.74
N VAL A 112 3.23 -9.62 1.54
CA VAL A 112 3.08 -10.53 0.38
C VAL A 112 2.11 -9.90 -0.60
N MET A 113 2.55 -9.66 -1.83
CA MET A 113 1.73 -9.07 -2.89
C MET A 113 1.84 -9.89 -4.16
N PRO A 114 0.73 -10.16 -4.86
CA PRO A 114 0.77 -10.81 -6.17
C PRO A 114 1.46 -9.89 -7.18
N LYS A 115 2.32 -10.47 -8.01
CA LYS A 115 2.97 -9.77 -9.13
C LYS A 115 1.96 -9.64 -10.27
N THR A 116 1.17 -8.57 -10.25
CA THR A 116 0.17 -8.30 -11.29
C THR A 116 0.78 -7.61 -12.50
N PHE A 117 0.22 -7.86 -13.70
CA PHE A 117 0.59 -7.11 -14.89
C PHE A 117 0.18 -5.63 -14.73
N PRO A 118 1.04 -4.67 -15.11
CA PRO A 118 0.71 -3.25 -15.02
C PRO A 118 -0.62 -2.91 -15.74
N LEU A 119 -1.48 -2.13 -15.11
CA LEU A 119 -2.79 -1.67 -15.58
C LEU A 119 -3.82 -2.81 -15.79
N LEU A 120 -3.56 -3.77 -16.69
CA LEU A 120 -4.49 -4.83 -17.05
C LEU A 120 -4.66 -5.87 -15.93
N GLY A 121 -3.60 -6.16 -15.19
CA GLY A 121 -3.66 -7.13 -14.07
C GLY A 121 -4.54 -6.62 -12.92
N SER A 122 -4.48 -5.34 -12.61
CA SER A 122 -5.34 -4.73 -11.59
C SER A 122 -6.81 -4.74 -12.01
N PHE A 123 -7.08 -4.51 -13.30
CA PHE A 123 -8.42 -4.58 -13.86
C PHE A 123 -8.96 -6.01 -13.83
N ALA A 124 -8.18 -6.99 -14.28
CA ALA A 124 -8.58 -8.40 -14.24
C ALA A 124 -8.83 -8.90 -12.81
N ALA A 125 -7.99 -8.50 -11.86
CA ALA A 125 -8.12 -8.85 -10.46
C ALA A 125 -9.43 -8.36 -9.81
N HIS A 126 -10.01 -7.26 -10.32
CA HIS A 126 -11.30 -6.73 -9.82
C HIS A 126 -12.48 -7.67 -10.12
N PHE A 127 -12.40 -8.45 -11.18
CA PHE A 127 -13.44 -9.40 -11.59
C PHE A 127 -13.13 -10.84 -11.17
N ALA A 128 -11.98 -11.07 -10.53
CA ALA A 128 -11.56 -12.39 -10.10
C ALA A 128 -12.25 -12.79 -8.78
N THR A 129 -12.64 -14.05 -8.67
CA THR A 129 -13.16 -14.60 -7.42
C THR A 129 -11.97 -14.94 -6.51
N PRO A 130 -11.92 -14.45 -5.26
CA PRO A 130 -10.86 -14.80 -4.32
C PRO A 130 -10.75 -16.31 -4.12
N GLY A 131 -9.53 -16.83 -4.18
CA GLY A 131 -9.25 -18.26 -4.02
C GLY A 131 -9.39 -19.10 -5.30
N VAL A 132 -9.75 -18.49 -6.42
CA VAL A 132 -9.81 -19.16 -7.74
C VAL A 132 -8.88 -18.41 -8.71
N PRO A 133 -7.66 -18.91 -8.96
CA PRO A 133 -6.71 -18.24 -9.84
C PRO A 133 -7.24 -18.08 -11.26
N SER A 134 -7.31 -16.86 -11.74
CA SER A 134 -7.79 -16.55 -13.09
C SER A 134 -6.89 -17.13 -14.17
N ARG A 135 -7.44 -17.37 -15.36
CA ARG A 135 -6.61 -17.80 -16.50
C ARG A 135 -5.73 -16.66 -16.97
N PRO A 136 -4.47 -16.95 -17.30
CA PRO A 136 -3.59 -15.92 -17.80
C PRO A 136 -4.09 -15.37 -19.15
N TRP A 137 -4.15 -14.04 -19.24
CA TRP A 137 -4.47 -13.36 -20.48
C TRP A 137 -3.19 -13.26 -21.33
N LEU A 138 -3.34 -13.33 -22.64
CA LEU A 138 -2.25 -13.19 -23.62
C LEU A 138 -1.08 -14.18 -23.42
N GLY A 139 -1.29 -15.31 -22.72
CA GLY A 139 -0.21 -16.27 -22.47
C GLY A 139 0.86 -15.83 -21.47
N LEU A 140 0.63 -14.75 -20.71
CA LEU A 140 1.56 -14.21 -19.74
C LEU A 140 1.40 -14.92 -18.38
N ASN A 141 1.96 -16.13 -18.27
CA ASN A 141 1.84 -16.99 -17.09
C ASN A 141 2.59 -16.45 -15.85
N ASN A 142 3.62 -15.62 -16.05
CA ASN A 142 4.48 -15.10 -14.99
C ASN A 142 3.85 -13.95 -14.18
N TYR A 143 2.58 -13.65 -14.41
CA TYR A 143 1.83 -12.61 -13.72
C TYR A 143 0.56 -13.18 -13.10
N ALA A 144 0.21 -12.65 -11.93
CA ALA A 144 -1.05 -12.89 -11.30
C ALA A 144 -2.16 -12.08 -12.00
N TRP A 145 -3.27 -12.76 -12.31
CA TRP A 145 -4.42 -12.18 -13.02
C TRP A 145 -5.67 -12.06 -12.14
N GLY A 146 -5.50 -12.37 -10.83
CA GLY A 146 -6.53 -12.26 -9.80
C GLY A 146 -7.02 -13.60 -9.29
N GLY A 147 -7.48 -13.60 -8.05
CA GLY A 147 -7.90 -14.79 -7.32
C GLY A 147 -6.78 -15.57 -6.63
N GLU A 148 -5.52 -15.25 -6.91
CA GLU A 148 -4.36 -15.81 -6.24
C GLU A 148 -4.34 -15.40 -4.77
N GLN A 149 -3.96 -16.33 -3.89
CA GLN A 149 -3.82 -16.12 -2.45
C GLN A 149 -2.57 -16.82 -1.95
N ALA A 150 -1.79 -16.11 -1.13
CA ALA A 150 -0.71 -16.69 -0.37
C ALA A 150 -0.85 -16.26 1.08
N GLU A 151 -0.92 -17.23 1.97
CA GLU A 151 -0.97 -17.01 3.42
C GLU A 151 0.36 -17.47 4.01
N VAL A 152 1.16 -16.49 4.37
CA VAL A 152 2.46 -16.69 5.01
C VAL A 152 2.30 -16.42 6.50
N ASP A 153 2.78 -17.34 7.32
CA ASP A 153 2.68 -17.23 8.77
C ASP A 153 3.87 -16.51 9.38
N SER A 154 5.05 -16.91 8.99
CA SER A 154 6.29 -16.30 9.46
C SER A 154 7.34 -16.25 8.37
N VAL A 155 8.16 -15.21 8.40
CA VAL A 155 9.34 -15.04 7.56
C VAL A 155 10.46 -14.54 8.44
N GLU A 156 11.58 -15.28 8.46
CA GLU A 156 12.82 -14.82 9.07
C GLU A 156 13.87 -14.77 7.98
N VAL A 157 14.62 -13.69 7.92
CA VAL A 157 15.65 -13.48 6.91
C VAL A 157 16.98 -13.07 7.56
N ASP A 158 18.06 -13.47 6.93
CA ASP A 158 19.39 -12.96 7.30
C ASP A 158 19.41 -11.42 7.14
N PRO A 159 20.16 -10.68 7.99
CA PRO A 159 20.30 -9.23 7.90
C PRO A 159 20.74 -8.73 6.52
N ALA A 160 21.45 -9.56 5.76
CA ALA A 160 21.87 -9.24 4.39
C ALA A 160 20.72 -9.22 3.37
N LEU A 161 19.57 -9.82 3.70
CA LEU A 161 18.38 -9.91 2.88
C LEU A 161 17.23 -9.01 3.36
N GLU A 162 17.36 -8.40 4.54
CA GLU A 162 16.36 -7.46 5.06
C GLU A 162 16.09 -6.32 4.08
N GLY A 163 14.81 -5.99 3.93
CA GLY A 163 14.35 -4.94 3.03
C GLY A 163 14.46 -5.27 1.54
N LYS A 164 14.90 -6.47 1.18
CA LYS A 164 14.94 -6.90 -0.23
C LYS A 164 13.63 -7.56 -0.63
N GLN A 165 13.23 -7.29 -1.86
CA GLN A 165 12.05 -7.89 -2.46
C GLN A 165 12.40 -9.29 -2.99
N MET A 166 11.68 -10.32 -2.54
CA MET A 166 11.84 -11.69 -3.00
C MET A 166 10.65 -12.09 -3.87
N VAL A 167 10.86 -13.03 -4.77
CA VAL A 167 9.81 -13.53 -5.67
C VAL A 167 9.50 -14.97 -5.32
N MET A 168 8.25 -15.22 -4.93
CA MET A 168 7.72 -16.56 -4.73
C MET A 168 6.98 -17.01 -5.98
N THR A 169 7.33 -18.17 -6.51
CA THR A 169 6.68 -18.77 -7.67
C THR A 169 6.07 -20.11 -7.28
N ALA A 170 4.80 -20.30 -7.55
CA ALA A 170 4.13 -21.58 -7.36
C ALA A 170 4.61 -22.58 -8.43
N LEU A 171 5.04 -23.75 -8.00
CA LEU A 171 5.35 -24.89 -8.87
C LEU A 171 4.16 -25.84 -9.01
N SER A 172 3.38 -25.96 -7.94
CA SER A 172 2.15 -26.71 -7.86
C SER A 172 1.20 -26.07 -6.83
N ASP A 173 0.08 -26.70 -6.56
CA ASP A 173 -0.87 -26.23 -5.54
C ASP A 173 -0.28 -26.25 -4.12
N THR A 174 0.78 -27.03 -3.89
CA THR A 174 1.39 -27.23 -2.57
C THR A 174 2.87 -26.92 -2.53
N SER A 175 3.53 -26.71 -3.68
CA SER A 175 4.98 -26.47 -3.73
C SER A 175 5.29 -25.13 -4.37
N TYR A 176 6.34 -24.50 -3.85
CA TYR A 176 6.80 -23.19 -4.32
C TYR A 176 8.33 -23.09 -4.33
N GLU A 177 8.82 -22.14 -5.07
CA GLU A 177 10.21 -21.72 -4.98
C GLU A 177 10.30 -20.23 -4.64
N LEU A 178 11.32 -19.88 -3.85
CA LEU A 178 11.63 -18.52 -3.47
C LEU A 178 12.94 -18.10 -4.12
N ARG A 179 12.94 -16.96 -4.79
CA ARG A 179 14.08 -16.38 -5.48
C ARG A 179 14.40 -14.99 -4.95
N ASP A 180 15.67 -14.63 -4.98
CA ASP A 180 16.13 -13.28 -4.69
C ASP A 180 15.80 -12.32 -5.85
N PRO A 181 15.99 -10.99 -5.70
CA PRO A 181 15.76 -10.02 -6.78
C PRO A 181 16.59 -10.26 -8.04
N ASN A 182 17.70 -10.98 -7.92
CA ASN A 182 18.61 -11.31 -9.04
C ASN A 182 18.21 -12.62 -9.74
N GLY A 183 17.13 -13.27 -9.28
CA GLY A 183 16.65 -14.53 -9.82
C GLY A 183 17.35 -15.78 -9.27
N LYS A 184 18.27 -15.65 -8.33
CA LYS A 184 18.94 -16.79 -7.69
C LYS A 184 17.94 -17.52 -6.80
N LEU A 185 17.88 -18.84 -6.93
CA LEU A 185 17.04 -19.69 -6.07
C LEU A 185 17.60 -19.66 -4.64
N LEU A 186 16.77 -19.32 -3.68
CA LEU A 186 17.05 -19.34 -2.25
C LEU A 186 16.61 -20.66 -1.63
N LEU A 187 15.33 -21.04 -1.84
CA LEU A 187 14.78 -22.30 -1.35
C LEU A 187 13.65 -22.83 -2.24
N ARG A 188 13.34 -24.11 -2.09
CA ARG A 188 12.10 -24.75 -2.52
C ARG A 188 11.42 -25.33 -1.32
N GLY A 189 10.10 -25.17 -1.23
CA GLY A 189 9.35 -25.63 -0.09
C GLY A 189 7.95 -26.10 -0.42
N GLU A 190 7.32 -26.69 0.58
CA GLU A 190 5.94 -27.14 0.55
C GLU A 190 5.09 -26.32 1.53
N THR A 191 3.80 -26.16 1.22
CA THR A 191 2.86 -25.50 2.10
C THR A 191 2.62 -26.32 3.38
N GLY A 192 2.46 -25.63 4.51
CA GLY A 192 2.24 -26.26 5.82
C GLY A 192 3.52 -26.71 6.53
N GLN A 193 4.70 -26.50 5.95
CA GLN A 193 5.98 -26.82 6.56
C GLN A 193 6.86 -25.59 6.66
N THR A 194 7.70 -25.56 7.70
CA THR A 194 8.75 -24.54 7.84
C THR A 194 9.93 -24.93 6.98
N GLU A 195 10.24 -24.12 6.00
CA GLU A 195 11.32 -24.35 5.06
C GLU A 195 12.47 -23.37 5.29
N GLN A 196 13.68 -23.85 5.17
CA GLN A 196 14.88 -23.05 5.35
C GLN A 196 15.85 -23.21 4.19
N GLY A 197 16.35 -22.09 3.67
CA GLY A 197 17.34 -22.10 2.59
C GLY A 197 17.77 -20.69 2.21
N GLY A 198 19.03 -20.56 1.76
CA GLY A 198 19.55 -19.29 1.24
C GLY A 198 19.50 -18.10 2.20
N GLY A 199 19.49 -18.34 3.52
CA GLY A 199 19.37 -17.29 4.55
C GLY A 199 17.92 -16.83 4.80
N VAL A 200 16.94 -17.65 4.41
CA VAL A 200 15.51 -17.40 4.64
C VAL A 200 14.89 -18.61 5.32
N THR A 201 14.10 -18.37 6.36
CA THR A 201 13.22 -19.36 6.98
C THR A 201 11.78 -18.86 6.79
N ILE A 202 10.92 -19.69 6.22
CA ILE A 202 9.55 -19.29 5.88
C ILE A 202 8.55 -20.41 6.18
N LEU A 203 7.38 -20.04 6.69
CA LEU A 203 6.24 -20.93 6.82
C LEU A 203 5.07 -20.38 5.97
N VAL A 204 4.73 -21.13 4.93
CA VAL A 204 3.60 -20.81 4.04
C VAL A 204 2.45 -21.76 4.37
N ASN A 205 1.37 -21.26 4.93
CA ASN A 205 0.21 -22.07 5.30
C ASN A 205 -0.66 -22.43 4.10
N LYS A 206 -0.85 -21.50 3.19
CA LYS A 206 -1.70 -21.67 2.02
C LYS A 206 -1.12 -20.96 0.81
N LEU A 207 -1.13 -21.63 -0.30
CA LEU A 207 -0.77 -21.07 -1.59
C LEU A 207 -1.83 -21.48 -2.61
N VAL A 208 -2.50 -20.50 -3.17
CA VAL A 208 -3.46 -20.66 -4.25
C VAL A 208 -2.98 -19.80 -5.40
N ALA A 209 -2.22 -20.40 -6.28
CA ALA A 209 -1.67 -19.74 -7.46
C ALA A 209 -1.53 -20.76 -8.59
N ARG A 210 -1.50 -20.30 -9.81
CA ARG A 210 -1.19 -21.18 -10.95
C ARG A 210 0.32 -21.41 -11.03
N PRO A 211 0.74 -22.63 -11.37
CA PRO A 211 2.12 -22.91 -11.73
C PRO A 211 2.55 -22.05 -12.94
N GLY A 212 3.70 -21.38 -12.86
CA GLY A 212 4.16 -20.53 -13.96
C GLY A 212 5.47 -19.79 -13.69
#